data_107c51cd63ba270d4bc8d139ebc656a9
#
_entry.id   107c51cd63ba270d4bc8d139ebc656a9
#
_cell.length_a   1.000
_cell.length_b   1.000
_cell.length_c   1.000
_cell.angle_alpha   90.00
_cell.angle_beta   90.00
_cell.angle_gamma   90.00
#
_symmetry.space_group_name_H-M   'P 1'
#
loop_
_entity.id
_entity.type
_entity.pdbx_description
1 polymer ?
#
loop_
_entity_poly.entity_id
_entity_poly.type
_entity_poly.pdbx_seq_one_letter_code
_entity_poly.pdbx_strand_id
1 'polypeptide(L)'
;MAVIEPIAVVSQAHRAPRFNPVSLDALNFLLADVRGALGPYLNVFLVTQLHWNQSSVGLITMLGGWLGLAARAPIGAAIDATHAKRGLIVVALLLLAVGATAISIAPSFWVVMIANGVVAIGSDIFGPAIAAITLGIYGHGLARRMGRNAAFDHAGNVAIAAAAGVVGWALSQSAVFLLVPAFALLSAFAVLLIPSGVIDHEQARGATPGYERYSGISIILTCRPLLLYAACAMLFHFANAPLLPLVGQKLALAHPAWSTAMMSSCIIAAQIIMLPIALLVGHTADTWGRKPILLIGFGILPVRAALYSLSDNTAWLVGVQLLDGIGAGIFGAITPLVLADLMNGTGRYNVAQGIVATVQGIGASTSGLVAGLIVDHFGYTAAFLEAAVVAAIAFTVLLALMAETAPPDRGLIRAPWGSDDHSRTAVHPQFSAVVLGSGRVGSAN
;
A
#
# COMPACT_ATOMS: atom_id res chain seq x y z
N MET A 1 46.15 19.29 44.67
CA MET A 1 45.24 19.88 43.65
C MET A 1 45.64 19.27 42.31
N ALA A 2 45.02 18.18 41.94
CA ALA A 2 45.27 17.49 40.66
C ALA A 2 44.31 18.03 39.63
N VAL A 3 44.86 18.62 38.57
CA VAL A 3 44.10 19.12 37.41
C VAL A 3 43.72 17.93 36.56
N ILE A 4 42.41 17.60 36.50
CA ILE A 4 41.88 16.58 35.61
C ILE A 4 41.70 17.26 34.23
N GLU A 5 42.56 16.92 33.28
CA GLU A 5 42.38 17.32 31.87
C GLU A 5 41.12 16.62 31.30
N PRO A 6 40.24 17.34 30.55
CA PRO A 6 39.11 16.71 29.91
C PRO A 6 39.59 15.88 28.71
N ILE A 7 39.31 14.57 28.75
CA ILE A 7 39.49 13.67 27.61
C ILE A 7 38.59 14.15 26.48
N ALA A 8 39.19 14.77 25.47
CA ALA A 8 38.51 15.09 24.23
C ALA A 8 38.13 13.77 23.54
N VAL A 9 36.86 13.39 23.65
CA VAL A 9 36.28 12.35 22.81
C VAL A 9 36.24 12.88 21.37
N VAL A 10 37.30 12.58 20.62
CA VAL A 10 37.34 12.79 19.18
C VAL A 10 36.29 11.85 18.58
N SER A 11 35.10 12.35 18.40
CA SER A 11 34.10 11.71 17.56
C SER A 11 34.70 11.57 16.15
N GLN A 12 35.23 10.40 15.84
CA GLN A 12 35.53 10.03 14.46
C GLN A 12 34.22 10.02 13.72
N ALA A 13 33.89 11.14 13.06
CA ALA A 13 32.83 11.19 12.07
C ALA A 13 33.21 10.19 10.98
N HIS A 14 32.74 8.94 11.12
CA HIS A 14 32.74 7.98 10.02
C HIS A 14 32.04 8.68 8.86
N ARG A 15 32.81 9.09 7.83
CA ARG A 15 32.23 9.54 6.55
C ARG A 15 31.38 8.39 6.07
N ALA A 16 30.06 8.52 6.21
CA ALA A 16 29.12 7.56 5.65
C ALA A 16 29.50 7.30 4.18
N PRO A 17 29.62 6.05 3.75
CA PRO A 17 29.96 5.75 2.35
C PRO A 17 28.98 6.50 1.46
N ARG A 18 29.48 7.15 0.40
CA ARG A 18 28.66 7.93 -0.53
C ARG A 18 27.66 6.97 -1.18
N PHE A 19 26.40 7.10 -0.83
CA PHE A 19 25.30 6.34 -1.41
C PHE A 19 24.74 7.07 -2.63
N ASN A 20 24.59 6.35 -3.75
CA ASN A 20 23.92 6.88 -4.92
C ASN A 20 22.42 6.62 -4.80
N PRO A 21 21.56 7.64 -4.66
CA PRO A 21 20.11 7.48 -4.52
C PRO A 21 19.43 6.83 -5.74
N VAL A 22 20.10 6.82 -6.90
CA VAL A 22 19.60 6.23 -8.14
C VAL A 22 19.33 4.72 -7.99
N SER A 23 20.11 3.98 -7.18
CA SER A 23 19.87 2.55 -6.97
C SER A 23 18.54 2.27 -6.25
N LEU A 24 18.16 3.13 -5.31
CA LEU A 24 16.86 3.01 -4.63
C LEU A 24 15.71 3.49 -5.53
N ASP A 25 15.93 4.50 -6.38
CA ASP A 25 14.97 4.94 -7.40
C ASP A 25 14.73 3.81 -8.41
N ALA A 26 15.81 3.22 -8.95
CA ALA A 26 15.75 2.11 -9.87
C ALA A 26 15.05 0.89 -9.26
N LEU A 27 15.32 0.57 -7.99
CA LEU A 27 14.65 -0.53 -7.29
C LEU A 27 13.13 -0.32 -7.24
N ASN A 28 12.66 0.87 -6.85
CA ASN A 28 11.23 1.16 -6.78
C ASN A 28 10.57 1.12 -8.16
N PHE A 29 11.25 1.65 -9.19
CA PHE A 29 10.76 1.65 -10.57
C PHE A 29 10.67 0.22 -11.14
N LEU A 30 11.73 -0.58 -11.00
CA LEU A 30 11.82 -1.92 -11.59
C LEU A 30 10.94 -2.94 -10.86
N LEU A 31 10.70 -2.72 -9.57
CA LEU A 31 9.93 -3.62 -8.73
C LEU A 31 8.42 -3.36 -8.80
N ALA A 32 7.97 -2.21 -9.31
CA ALA A 32 6.59 -1.73 -9.28
C ALA A 32 5.54 -2.85 -9.49
N ASP A 33 4.99 -3.02 -10.68
CA ASP A 33 3.96 -4.03 -10.96
C ASP A 33 4.48 -5.48 -10.88
N VAL A 34 5.81 -5.68 -10.97
CA VAL A 34 6.45 -7.01 -10.90
C VAL A 34 6.26 -7.68 -9.54
N ARG A 35 6.20 -6.91 -8.45
CA ARG A 35 5.98 -7.46 -7.10
C ARG A 35 4.65 -8.20 -6.96
N GLY A 36 3.64 -7.85 -7.77
CA GLY A 36 2.38 -8.58 -7.89
C GLY A 36 2.41 -9.69 -8.93
N ALA A 37 3.58 -10.01 -9.51
CA ALA A 37 3.78 -10.96 -10.60
C ALA A 37 2.77 -10.79 -11.75
N LEU A 38 2.42 -9.53 -12.06
CA LEU A 38 1.48 -9.18 -13.11
C LEU A 38 0.08 -9.82 -12.91
N GLY A 39 -0.40 -9.87 -11.66
CA GLY A 39 -1.65 -10.52 -11.28
C GLY A 39 -2.85 -10.22 -12.17
N PRO A 40 -3.12 -8.96 -12.56
CA PRO A 40 -4.19 -8.64 -13.50
C PRO A 40 -4.05 -9.36 -14.87
N TYR A 41 -2.83 -9.49 -15.39
CA TYR A 41 -2.58 -10.23 -16.64
C TYR A 41 -2.75 -11.73 -16.45
N LEU A 42 -2.42 -12.27 -15.27
CA LEU A 42 -2.68 -13.67 -14.94
C LEU A 42 -4.18 -13.98 -15.04
N ASN A 43 -5.02 -13.15 -14.45
CA ASN A 43 -6.46 -13.32 -14.50
C ASN A 43 -7.00 -13.32 -15.96
N VAL A 44 -6.51 -12.38 -16.78
CA VAL A 44 -6.85 -12.34 -18.20
C VAL A 44 -6.40 -13.62 -18.92
N PHE A 45 -5.16 -14.04 -18.73
CA PHE A 45 -4.57 -15.24 -19.34
C PHE A 45 -5.35 -16.52 -19.00
N LEU A 46 -5.68 -16.72 -17.71
CA LEU A 46 -6.44 -17.89 -17.25
C LEU A 46 -7.81 -18.00 -17.91
N VAL A 47 -8.50 -16.87 -18.07
CA VAL A 47 -9.83 -16.82 -18.67
C VAL A 47 -9.78 -16.94 -20.19
N THR A 48 -8.91 -16.17 -20.85
CA THR A 48 -8.94 -16.02 -22.32
C THR A 48 -8.16 -17.11 -23.05
N GLN A 49 -7.09 -17.65 -22.47
CA GLN A 49 -6.26 -18.67 -23.10
C GLN A 49 -6.53 -20.08 -22.56
N LEU A 50 -6.76 -20.19 -21.26
CA LEU A 50 -6.97 -21.49 -20.61
C LEU A 50 -8.45 -21.80 -20.38
N HIS A 51 -9.34 -20.82 -20.68
CA HIS A 51 -10.80 -20.97 -20.56
C HIS A 51 -11.27 -21.42 -19.18
N TRP A 52 -10.57 -20.95 -18.12
CA TRP A 52 -10.97 -21.23 -16.76
C TRP A 52 -12.25 -20.43 -16.41
N ASN A 53 -13.10 -21.05 -15.59
CA ASN A 53 -14.24 -20.34 -15.03
C ASN A 53 -13.77 -19.30 -14.00
N GLN A 54 -14.56 -18.26 -13.84
CA GLN A 54 -14.21 -17.12 -12.98
C GLN A 54 -14.10 -17.49 -11.50
N SER A 55 -14.90 -18.45 -11.05
CA SER A 55 -14.85 -18.97 -9.68
C SER A 55 -13.51 -19.66 -9.37
N SER A 56 -12.93 -20.42 -10.31
CA SER A 56 -11.60 -21.02 -10.14
C SER A 56 -10.50 -19.97 -10.06
N VAL A 57 -10.54 -18.94 -10.91
CA VAL A 57 -9.62 -17.79 -10.86
C VAL A 57 -9.75 -17.06 -9.54
N GLY A 58 -10.98 -16.78 -9.11
CA GLY A 58 -11.27 -16.12 -7.84
C GLY A 58 -10.84 -16.94 -6.62
N LEU A 59 -10.99 -18.28 -6.67
CA LEU A 59 -10.53 -19.18 -5.59
C LEU A 59 -9.01 -19.10 -5.41
N ILE A 60 -8.25 -19.16 -6.50
CA ILE A 60 -6.79 -19.07 -6.45
C ILE A 60 -6.37 -17.71 -5.91
N THR A 61 -7.00 -16.63 -6.35
CA THR A 61 -6.72 -15.27 -5.88
C THR A 61 -7.03 -15.14 -4.38
N MET A 62 -8.15 -15.68 -3.92
CA MET A 62 -8.54 -15.68 -2.51
C MET A 62 -7.55 -16.45 -1.65
N LEU A 63 -7.23 -17.70 -2.01
CA LEU A 63 -6.32 -18.53 -1.22
C LEU A 63 -4.91 -17.96 -1.19
N GLY A 64 -4.40 -17.46 -2.32
CA GLY A 64 -3.11 -16.78 -2.38
C GLY A 64 -3.08 -15.53 -1.51
N GLY A 65 -4.11 -14.69 -1.58
CA GLY A 65 -4.21 -13.49 -0.75
C GLY A 65 -4.29 -13.80 0.75
N TRP A 66 -5.06 -14.79 1.15
CA TRP A 66 -5.14 -15.21 2.56
C TRP A 66 -3.81 -15.78 3.06
N LEU A 67 -3.09 -16.52 2.21
CA LEU A 67 -1.76 -17.04 2.55
C LEU A 67 -0.75 -15.89 2.75
N GLY A 68 -0.76 -14.89 1.88
CA GLY A 68 0.04 -13.66 2.04
C GLY A 68 -0.30 -12.94 3.35
N LEU A 69 -1.59 -12.74 3.65
CA LEU A 69 -2.02 -12.11 4.89
C LEU A 69 -1.55 -12.86 6.14
N ALA A 70 -1.64 -14.19 6.14
CA ALA A 70 -1.15 -15.03 7.24
C ALA A 70 0.38 -14.94 7.41
N ALA A 71 1.11 -14.79 6.31
CA ALA A 71 2.57 -14.67 6.30
C ALA A 71 3.06 -13.25 6.69
N ARG A 72 2.23 -12.21 6.61
CA ARG A 72 2.63 -10.81 6.79
C ARG A 72 3.27 -10.52 8.13
N ALA A 73 2.69 -10.99 9.24
CA ALA A 73 3.24 -10.78 10.58
C ALA A 73 4.59 -11.48 10.79
N PRO A 74 4.77 -12.78 10.48
CA PRO A 74 6.08 -13.43 10.55
C PRO A 74 7.12 -12.81 9.59
N ILE A 75 6.72 -12.35 8.41
CA ILE A 75 7.61 -11.64 7.48
C ILE A 75 8.10 -10.33 8.11
N GLY A 76 7.21 -9.52 8.67
CA GLY A 76 7.57 -8.28 9.35
C GLY A 76 8.58 -8.52 10.47
N ALA A 77 8.32 -9.51 11.32
CA ALA A 77 9.26 -9.91 12.40
C ALA A 77 10.63 -10.37 11.85
N ALA A 78 10.64 -11.12 10.75
CA ALA A 78 11.89 -11.55 10.12
C ALA A 78 12.69 -10.38 9.53
N ILE A 79 12.01 -9.38 8.94
CA ILE A 79 12.64 -8.15 8.42
C ILE A 79 13.27 -7.34 9.56
N ASP A 80 12.58 -7.22 10.69
CA ASP A 80 13.09 -6.49 11.85
C ASP A 80 14.28 -7.22 12.51
N ALA A 81 14.23 -8.53 12.58
CA ALA A 81 15.30 -9.35 13.17
C ALA A 81 16.57 -9.43 12.31
N THR A 82 16.45 -9.28 10.97
CA THR A 82 17.58 -9.51 10.06
C THR A 82 18.40 -8.26 9.77
N HIS A 83 19.74 -8.41 9.70
CA HIS A 83 20.66 -7.43 9.12
C HIS A 83 20.80 -7.59 7.60
N ALA A 84 20.30 -8.70 7.03
CA ALA A 84 20.38 -9.02 5.61
C ALA A 84 19.16 -8.59 4.80
N LYS A 85 18.60 -7.38 5.08
CA LYS A 85 17.37 -6.88 4.43
C LYS A 85 17.43 -6.93 2.90
N ARG A 86 18.59 -6.64 2.30
CA ARG A 86 18.83 -6.75 0.85
C ARG A 86 18.75 -8.19 0.35
N GLY A 87 19.35 -9.13 1.10
CA GLY A 87 19.28 -10.57 0.79
C GLY A 87 17.85 -11.10 0.81
N LEU A 88 17.04 -10.63 1.77
CA LEU A 88 15.63 -11.00 1.86
C LEU A 88 14.84 -10.54 0.61
N ILE A 89 15.09 -9.33 0.11
CA ILE A 89 14.52 -8.83 -1.15
C ILE A 89 14.95 -9.73 -2.32
N VAL A 90 16.23 -10.11 -2.41
CA VAL A 90 16.73 -10.99 -3.49
C VAL A 90 16.04 -12.35 -3.44
N VAL A 91 15.88 -12.95 -2.25
CA VAL A 91 15.15 -14.23 -2.11
C VAL A 91 13.70 -14.09 -2.56
N ALA A 92 13.01 -13.01 -2.17
CA ALA A 92 11.64 -12.76 -2.62
C ALA A 92 11.57 -12.61 -4.16
N LEU A 93 12.51 -11.89 -4.77
CA LEU A 93 12.61 -11.76 -6.24
C LEU A 93 12.81 -13.10 -6.94
N LEU A 94 13.65 -13.98 -6.38
CA LEU A 94 13.85 -15.33 -6.90
C LEU A 94 12.56 -16.16 -6.83
N LEU A 95 11.84 -16.08 -5.71
CA LEU A 95 10.55 -16.76 -5.55
C LEU A 95 9.53 -16.28 -6.60
N LEU A 96 9.43 -14.96 -6.82
CA LEU A 96 8.56 -14.40 -7.86
C LEU A 96 8.97 -14.89 -9.25
N ALA A 97 10.26 -14.84 -9.57
CA ALA A 97 10.79 -15.26 -10.87
C ALA A 97 10.49 -16.75 -11.15
N VAL A 98 10.68 -17.62 -10.16
CA VAL A 98 10.36 -19.06 -10.27
C VAL A 98 8.86 -19.25 -10.44
N GLY A 99 8.02 -18.61 -9.65
CA GLY A 99 6.56 -18.69 -9.75
C GLY A 99 6.04 -18.24 -11.12
N ALA A 100 6.47 -17.08 -11.59
CA ALA A 100 6.05 -16.55 -12.89
C ALA A 100 6.55 -17.42 -14.07
N THR A 101 7.75 -17.94 -13.99
CA THR A 101 8.30 -18.87 -15.00
C THR A 101 7.51 -20.18 -15.02
N ALA A 102 7.16 -20.72 -13.86
CA ALA A 102 6.35 -21.94 -13.76
C ALA A 102 4.96 -21.73 -14.39
N ILE A 103 4.31 -20.58 -14.15
CA ILE A 103 3.04 -20.22 -14.81
C ILE A 103 3.19 -20.12 -16.33
N SER A 104 4.30 -19.56 -16.83
CA SER A 104 4.54 -19.41 -18.27
C SER A 104 4.71 -20.76 -18.99
N ILE A 105 5.35 -21.75 -18.33
CA ILE A 105 5.73 -23.02 -18.93
C ILE A 105 4.64 -24.09 -18.78
N ALA A 106 4.03 -24.18 -17.59
CA ALA A 106 3.10 -25.27 -17.26
C ALA A 106 1.90 -24.76 -16.42
N PRO A 107 0.96 -23.99 -17.02
CA PRO A 107 -0.11 -23.32 -16.32
C PRO A 107 -1.27 -24.27 -15.93
N SER A 108 -0.99 -25.34 -15.18
CA SER A 108 -2.03 -26.19 -14.59
C SER A 108 -2.58 -25.55 -13.31
N PHE A 109 -3.78 -25.98 -12.88
CA PHE A 109 -4.44 -25.44 -11.68
C PHE A 109 -3.52 -25.43 -10.46
N TRP A 110 -2.87 -26.54 -10.16
CA TRP A 110 -2.00 -26.66 -8.99
C TRP A 110 -0.73 -25.82 -9.10
N VAL A 111 -0.14 -25.76 -10.29
CA VAL A 111 1.05 -24.90 -10.53
C VAL A 111 0.70 -23.44 -10.33
N VAL A 112 -0.42 -22.97 -10.89
CA VAL A 112 -0.86 -21.58 -10.74
C VAL A 112 -1.22 -21.28 -9.28
N MET A 113 -1.90 -22.19 -8.58
CA MET A 113 -2.27 -22.03 -7.18
C MET A 113 -1.02 -21.92 -6.28
N ILE A 114 -0.06 -22.82 -6.44
CA ILE A 114 1.17 -22.81 -5.65
C ILE A 114 2.01 -21.58 -5.99
N ALA A 115 2.18 -21.26 -7.27
CA ALA A 115 2.92 -20.10 -7.70
C ALA A 115 2.30 -18.80 -7.20
N ASN A 116 0.97 -18.65 -7.26
CA ASN A 116 0.27 -17.48 -6.73
C ASN A 116 0.41 -17.35 -5.22
N GLY A 117 0.40 -18.45 -4.47
CA GLY A 117 0.68 -18.46 -3.03
C GLY A 117 2.11 -18.01 -2.71
N VAL A 118 3.10 -18.52 -3.44
CA VAL A 118 4.51 -18.13 -3.31
C VAL A 118 4.71 -16.65 -3.65
N VAL A 119 4.07 -16.17 -4.72
CA VAL A 119 4.07 -14.76 -5.13
C VAL A 119 3.46 -13.89 -4.03
N ALA A 120 2.34 -14.27 -3.45
CA ALA A 120 1.68 -13.50 -2.39
C ALA A 120 2.59 -13.34 -1.16
N ILE A 121 3.23 -14.42 -0.71
CA ILE A 121 4.20 -14.38 0.40
C ILE A 121 5.40 -13.49 0.04
N GLY A 122 5.98 -13.66 -1.16
CA GLY A 122 7.12 -12.89 -1.62
C GLY A 122 6.81 -11.39 -1.72
N SER A 123 5.62 -11.05 -2.22
CA SER A 123 5.16 -9.68 -2.39
C SER A 123 5.07 -8.90 -1.07
N ASP A 124 4.68 -9.56 0.01
CA ASP A 124 4.58 -8.94 1.33
C ASP A 124 5.96 -8.60 1.96
N ILE A 125 7.07 -9.09 1.39
CA ILE A 125 8.44 -8.75 1.82
C ILE A 125 8.85 -7.36 1.32
N PHE A 126 8.48 -6.98 0.10
CA PHE A 126 9.06 -5.80 -0.57
C PHE A 126 8.73 -4.49 0.12
N GLY A 127 7.45 -4.23 0.42
CA GLY A 127 7.03 -2.99 1.04
C GLY A 127 7.77 -2.69 2.36
N PRO A 128 7.67 -3.55 3.36
CA PRO A 128 8.36 -3.38 4.64
C PRO A 128 9.89 -3.35 4.51
N ALA A 129 10.48 -4.20 3.66
CA ALA A 129 11.94 -4.25 3.51
C ALA A 129 12.48 -2.97 2.85
N ILE A 130 11.82 -2.44 1.80
CA ILE A 130 12.20 -1.17 1.16
C ILE A 130 12.00 0.00 2.13
N ALA A 131 10.89 0.01 2.87
CA ALA A 131 10.63 1.04 3.88
C ALA A 131 11.71 1.03 4.97
N ALA A 132 12.10 -0.15 5.47
CA ALA A 132 13.16 -0.31 6.47
C ALA A 132 14.52 0.15 5.93
N ILE A 133 14.89 -0.21 4.69
CA ILE A 133 16.11 0.27 4.03
C ILE A 133 16.07 1.79 3.88
N THR A 134 14.93 2.35 3.42
CA THR A 134 14.76 3.78 3.25
C THR A 134 14.90 4.52 4.58
N LEU A 135 14.28 4.02 5.65
CA LEU A 135 14.39 4.58 7.00
C LEU A 135 15.82 4.51 7.52
N GLY A 136 16.49 3.38 7.36
CA GLY A 136 17.88 3.18 7.81
C GLY A 136 18.90 4.06 7.07
N ILE A 137 18.58 4.57 5.88
CA ILE A 137 19.46 5.46 5.11
C ILE A 137 19.14 6.94 5.35
N TYR A 138 17.86 7.30 5.39
CA TYR A 138 17.44 8.70 5.29
C TYR A 138 16.93 9.33 6.57
N GLY A 139 16.78 8.62 7.70
CA GLY A 139 16.32 9.15 9.00
C GLY A 139 15.62 10.50 8.95
N HIS A 140 16.43 11.56 8.83
CA HIS A 140 15.95 12.91 8.55
C HIS A 140 15.60 13.05 7.05
N GLY A 141 14.42 13.56 6.72
CA GLY A 141 13.94 13.70 5.33
C GLY A 141 13.24 12.44 4.78
N LEU A 142 12.91 11.47 5.65
CA LEU A 142 12.21 10.24 5.29
C LEU A 142 10.95 10.49 4.47
N ALA A 143 10.10 11.44 4.86
CA ALA A 143 8.83 11.73 4.18
C ALA A 143 9.05 12.14 2.70
N ARG A 144 10.02 13.03 2.45
CA ARG A 144 10.40 13.45 1.08
C ARG A 144 10.91 12.26 0.27
N ARG A 145 11.72 11.39 0.89
CA ARG A 145 12.25 10.20 0.22
C ARG A 145 11.15 9.19 -0.08
N MET A 146 10.23 8.93 0.84
CA MET A 146 9.09 8.03 0.62
C MET A 146 8.19 8.53 -0.52
N GLY A 147 7.93 9.84 -0.59
CA GLY A 147 7.22 10.44 -1.73
C GLY A 147 7.94 10.21 -3.07
N ARG A 148 9.29 10.32 -3.09
CA ARG A 148 10.08 10.01 -4.29
C ARG A 148 10.02 8.52 -4.65
N ASN A 149 10.10 7.61 -3.68
CA ASN A 149 9.92 6.17 -3.90
C ASN A 149 8.57 5.89 -4.55
N ALA A 150 7.48 6.49 -4.04
CA ALA A 150 6.14 6.34 -4.61
C ALA A 150 6.06 6.87 -6.05
N ALA A 151 6.68 8.01 -6.36
CA ALA A 151 6.70 8.55 -7.71
C ALA A 151 7.41 7.60 -8.71
N PHE A 152 8.54 7.00 -8.32
CA PHE A 152 9.23 6.00 -9.15
C PHE A 152 8.43 4.69 -9.27
N ASP A 153 7.71 4.27 -8.22
CA ASP A 153 6.80 3.12 -8.25
C ASP A 153 5.67 3.34 -9.26
N HIS A 154 4.99 4.48 -9.23
CA HIS A 154 3.95 4.81 -10.21
C HIS A 154 4.47 4.88 -11.65
N ALA A 155 5.65 5.49 -11.85
CA ALA A 155 6.28 5.52 -13.17
C ALA A 155 6.65 4.11 -13.66
N GLY A 156 7.12 3.25 -12.76
CA GLY A 156 7.40 1.84 -13.02
C GLY A 156 6.14 1.06 -13.42
N ASN A 157 5.03 1.25 -12.70
CA ASN A 157 3.75 0.62 -13.02
C ASN A 157 3.30 0.96 -14.45
N VAL A 158 3.41 2.23 -14.88
CA VAL A 158 3.10 2.64 -16.24
C VAL A 158 4.03 1.97 -17.27
N ALA A 159 5.35 1.99 -17.00
CA ALA A 159 6.34 1.44 -17.92
C ALA A 159 6.21 -0.08 -18.06
N ILE A 160 6.00 -0.80 -16.95
CA ILE A 160 5.85 -2.27 -16.95
C ILE A 160 4.51 -2.66 -17.60
N ALA A 161 3.43 -1.92 -17.33
CA ALA A 161 2.15 -2.16 -18.00
C ALA A 161 2.26 -1.95 -19.53
N ALA A 162 2.95 -0.90 -19.97
CA ALA A 162 3.22 -0.68 -21.40
C ALA A 162 4.05 -1.82 -22.00
N ALA A 163 5.12 -2.26 -21.31
CA ALA A 163 5.95 -3.39 -21.75
C ALA A 163 5.14 -4.69 -21.83
N ALA A 164 4.29 -4.97 -20.84
CA ALA A 164 3.41 -6.13 -20.82
C ALA A 164 2.41 -6.13 -21.98
N GLY A 165 1.83 -4.95 -22.28
CA GLY A 165 0.94 -4.78 -23.43
C GLY A 165 1.64 -5.09 -24.76
N VAL A 166 2.86 -4.56 -24.95
CA VAL A 166 3.65 -4.79 -26.17
C VAL A 166 4.10 -6.24 -26.29
N VAL A 167 4.66 -6.83 -25.21
CA VAL A 167 5.13 -8.22 -25.21
C VAL A 167 3.98 -9.18 -25.45
N GLY A 168 2.84 -8.96 -24.79
CA GLY A 168 1.69 -9.83 -24.98
C GLY A 168 1.06 -9.73 -26.36
N TRP A 169 1.10 -8.55 -26.99
CA TRP A 169 0.66 -8.36 -28.38
C TRP A 169 1.63 -8.93 -29.40
N ALA A 170 2.94 -8.67 -29.22
CA ALA A 170 3.96 -9.03 -30.22
C ALA A 170 4.39 -10.50 -30.15
N LEU A 171 4.32 -11.13 -28.97
CA LEU A 171 4.78 -12.50 -28.75
C LEU A 171 3.63 -13.43 -28.33
N SER A 172 3.21 -13.35 -27.07
CA SER A 172 2.07 -14.10 -26.54
C SER A 172 1.69 -13.62 -25.14
N GLN A 173 0.46 -13.94 -24.69
CA GLN A 173 0.04 -13.64 -23.32
C GLN A 173 0.92 -14.34 -22.27
N SER A 174 1.37 -15.56 -22.51
CA SER A 174 2.27 -16.31 -21.61
C SER A 174 3.66 -15.67 -21.52
N ALA A 175 4.15 -15.06 -22.61
CA ALA A 175 5.43 -14.36 -22.61
C ALA A 175 5.47 -13.14 -21.68
N VAL A 176 4.32 -12.55 -21.33
CA VAL A 176 4.23 -11.45 -20.37
C VAL A 176 4.80 -11.84 -19.01
N PHE A 177 4.61 -13.10 -18.57
CA PHE A 177 5.13 -13.57 -17.28
C PHE A 177 6.65 -13.67 -17.25
N LEU A 178 7.34 -13.73 -18.43
CA LEU A 178 8.80 -13.69 -18.51
C LEU A 178 9.37 -12.28 -18.23
N LEU A 179 8.54 -11.25 -18.23
CA LEU A 179 8.96 -9.93 -17.74
C LEU A 179 9.29 -9.98 -16.25
N VAL A 180 8.61 -10.82 -15.45
CA VAL A 180 8.85 -10.94 -14.00
C VAL A 180 10.30 -11.36 -13.71
N PRO A 181 10.84 -12.49 -14.22
CA PRO A 181 12.24 -12.82 -13.98
C PRO A 181 13.22 -11.79 -14.56
N ALA A 182 12.91 -11.16 -15.71
CA ALA A 182 13.77 -10.12 -16.28
C ALA A 182 13.86 -8.90 -15.36
N PHE A 183 12.74 -8.35 -14.92
CA PHE A 183 12.71 -7.22 -13.99
C PHE A 183 13.19 -7.61 -12.58
N ALA A 184 12.96 -8.85 -12.14
CA ALA A 184 13.48 -9.36 -10.87
C ALA A 184 15.02 -9.37 -10.86
N LEU A 185 15.67 -9.80 -11.95
CA LEU A 185 17.13 -9.74 -12.08
C LEU A 185 17.65 -8.29 -12.03
N LEU A 186 17.01 -7.36 -12.74
CA LEU A 186 17.37 -5.94 -12.71
C LEU A 186 17.16 -5.34 -11.31
N SER A 187 16.06 -5.70 -10.64
CA SER A 187 15.77 -5.26 -9.27
C SER A 187 16.77 -5.83 -8.28
N ALA A 188 17.16 -7.10 -8.43
CA ALA A 188 18.20 -7.73 -7.61
C ALA A 188 19.54 -7.00 -7.78
N PHE A 189 19.90 -6.65 -8.99
CA PHE A 189 21.08 -5.85 -9.26
C PHE A 189 20.97 -4.46 -8.59
N ALA A 190 19.83 -3.76 -8.75
CA ALA A 190 19.61 -2.45 -8.15
C ALA A 190 19.72 -2.48 -6.61
N VAL A 191 19.13 -3.49 -5.93
CA VAL A 191 19.21 -3.61 -4.47
C VAL A 191 20.62 -3.97 -3.99
N LEU A 192 21.37 -4.76 -4.75
CA LEU A 192 22.75 -5.14 -4.40
C LEU A 192 23.73 -3.96 -4.56
N LEU A 193 23.42 -2.98 -5.43
CA LEU A 193 24.18 -1.73 -5.55
C LEU A 193 24.02 -0.80 -4.32
N ILE A 194 23.06 -1.06 -3.43
CA ILE A 194 22.93 -0.33 -2.18
C ILE A 194 23.97 -0.89 -1.19
N PRO A 195 24.99 -0.13 -0.75
CA PRO A 195 26.01 -0.67 0.15
C PRO A 195 25.38 -1.02 1.52
N SER A 196 25.74 -2.17 2.09
CA SER A 196 25.21 -2.58 3.42
C SER A 196 25.58 -1.59 4.52
N GLY A 197 26.77 -1.01 4.46
CA GLY A 197 27.28 -0.09 5.49
C GLY A 197 26.62 1.29 5.53
N VAL A 198 25.71 1.61 4.59
CA VAL A 198 24.92 2.86 4.66
C VAL A 198 23.57 2.68 5.35
N ILE A 199 23.18 1.44 5.61
CA ILE A 199 21.90 1.11 6.27
C ILE A 199 22.14 1.03 7.78
N ASP A 200 21.65 2.01 8.52
CA ASP A 200 21.59 1.94 9.96
C ASP A 200 20.48 0.97 10.38
N HIS A 201 20.86 -0.18 10.94
CA HIS A 201 19.93 -1.23 11.27
C HIS A 201 19.06 -0.92 12.49
N GLU A 202 19.53 -0.14 13.45
CA GLU A 202 18.75 0.29 14.61
C GLU A 202 17.68 1.30 14.18
N GLN A 203 18.08 2.28 13.37
CA GLN A 203 17.17 3.23 12.77
C GLN A 203 16.13 2.55 11.85
N ALA A 204 16.56 1.54 11.08
CA ALA A 204 15.70 0.77 10.19
C ALA A 204 14.59 -0.02 10.91
N ARG A 205 14.77 -0.29 12.21
CA ARG A 205 13.74 -0.92 13.08
C ARG A 205 12.79 0.11 13.72
N GLY A 206 13.03 1.41 13.52
CA GLY A 206 12.27 2.46 14.18
C GLY A 206 12.52 2.55 15.70
N ALA A 207 13.64 2.04 16.17
CA ALA A 207 14.02 2.11 17.59
C ALA A 207 14.28 3.56 17.98
N THR A 208 13.43 4.14 18.82
CA THR A 208 13.65 5.44 19.45
C THR A 208 14.05 5.20 20.90
N PRO A 209 15.27 5.54 21.31
CA PRO A 209 15.69 5.39 22.72
C PRO A 209 14.76 6.21 23.63
N GLY A 210 14.13 5.56 24.62
CA GLY A 210 13.40 6.23 25.70
C GLY A 210 11.88 6.26 25.62
N TYR A 211 11.23 5.69 24.60
CA TYR A 211 9.76 5.59 24.50
C TYR A 211 9.26 4.17 24.82
N GLU A 212 9.28 3.80 26.11
CA GLU A 212 8.77 2.49 26.58
C GLU A 212 7.31 2.49 27.09
N ARG A 213 6.56 3.54 26.91
CA ARG A 213 5.13 3.54 27.30
C ARG A 213 4.22 3.35 26.09
N TYR A 214 4.17 2.14 25.58
CA TYR A 214 3.13 1.77 24.64
C TYR A 214 1.82 1.47 25.41
N SER A 215 0.74 2.15 25.06
CA SER A 215 -0.60 1.75 25.48
C SER A 215 -0.87 0.29 25.07
N GLY A 216 -1.61 -0.47 25.87
CA GLY A 216 -1.94 -1.86 25.54
C GLY A 216 -2.61 -2.00 24.18
N ILE A 217 -2.49 -3.15 23.51
CA ILE A 217 -3.12 -3.43 22.22
C ILE A 217 -4.66 -3.31 22.30
N SER A 218 -5.23 -3.45 23.50
CA SER A 218 -6.66 -3.25 23.78
C SER A 218 -7.17 -1.87 23.35
N ILE A 219 -6.33 -0.84 23.34
CA ILE A 219 -6.73 0.51 22.91
C ILE A 219 -7.17 0.54 21.45
N ILE A 220 -6.56 -0.30 20.61
CA ILE A 220 -6.90 -0.42 19.19
C ILE A 220 -8.26 -1.10 19.03
N LEU A 221 -8.47 -2.20 19.77
CA LEU A 221 -9.72 -2.98 19.71
C LEU A 221 -10.91 -2.26 20.35
N THR A 222 -10.67 -1.23 21.15
CA THR A 222 -11.71 -0.40 21.79
C THR A 222 -11.93 0.94 21.07
N CYS A 223 -11.04 1.34 20.15
CA CYS A 223 -11.15 2.56 19.37
C CYS A 223 -12.25 2.42 18.30
N ARG A 224 -13.50 2.77 18.64
CA ARG A 224 -14.66 2.67 17.75
C ARG A 224 -14.46 3.35 16.40
N PRO A 225 -13.89 4.58 16.29
CA PRO A 225 -13.66 5.21 14.99
C PRO A 225 -12.67 4.42 14.11
N LEU A 226 -11.64 3.80 14.71
CA LEU A 226 -10.70 2.97 13.97
C LEU A 226 -11.36 1.69 13.45
N LEU A 227 -12.16 1.01 14.28
CA LEU A 227 -12.88 -0.20 13.87
C LEU A 227 -13.90 0.09 12.77
N LEU A 228 -14.61 1.22 12.88
CA LEU A 228 -15.52 1.69 11.84
C LEU A 228 -14.78 1.95 10.53
N TYR A 229 -13.67 2.70 10.59
CA TYR A 229 -12.85 2.96 9.43
C TYR A 229 -12.33 1.65 8.79
N ALA A 230 -11.83 0.71 9.60
CA ALA A 230 -11.36 -0.59 9.13
C ALA A 230 -12.47 -1.39 8.42
N ALA A 231 -13.70 -1.39 8.97
CA ALA A 231 -14.85 -2.05 8.36
C ALA A 231 -15.24 -1.39 7.03
N CYS A 232 -15.30 -0.05 6.97
CA CYS A 232 -15.57 0.68 5.73
C CYS A 232 -14.46 0.40 4.68
N ALA A 233 -13.20 0.40 5.09
CA ALA A 233 -12.07 0.12 4.22
C ALA A 233 -12.07 -1.34 3.71
N MET A 234 -12.52 -2.31 4.52
CA MET A 234 -12.74 -3.69 4.09
C MET A 234 -13.79 -3.77 2.98
N LEU A 235 -14.96 -3.16 3.19
CA LEU A 235 -16.04 -3.15 2.20
C LEU A 235 -15.60 -2.42 0.92
N PHE A 236 -14.88 -1.31 1.06
CA PHE A 236 -14.31 -0.59 -0.09
C PHE A 236 -13.39 -1.49 -0.91
N HIS A 237 -12.46 -2.19 -0.27
CA HIS A 237 -11.52 -3.08 -0.97
C HIS A 237 -12.21 -4.35 -1.50
N PHE A 238 -13.22 -4.84 -0.79
CA PHE A 238 -14.05 -5.93 -1.30
C PHE A 238 -14.74 -5.55 -2.62
N ALA A 239 -15.33 -4.37 -2.71
CA ALA A 239 -15.96 -3.89 -3.93
C ALA A 239 -14.95 -3.53 -5.03
N ASN A 240 -13.80 -2.94 -4.66
CA ASN A 240 -12.81 -2.40 -5.59
C ASN A 240 -11.94 -3.46 -6.26
N ALA A 241 -11.47 -4.45 -5.50
CA ALA A 241 -10.43 -5.38 -5.95
C ALA A 241 -10.79 -6.20 -7.20
N PRO A 242 -12.02 -6.68 -7.39
CA PRO A 242 -12.36 -7.46 -8.57
C PRO A 242 -12.59 -6.61 -9.82
N LEU A 243 -12.83 -5.29 -9.72
CA LEU A 243 -13.25 -4.46 -10.85
C LEU A 243 -12.21 -4.38 -11.97
N LEU A 244 -10.94 -4.14 -11.65
CA LEU A 244 -9.88 -4.07 -12.65
C LEU A 244 -9.67 -5.42 -13.36
N PRO A 245 -9.54 -6.57 -12.69
CA PRO A 245 -9.51 -7.87 -13.35
C PRO A 245 -10.73 -8.13 -14.23
N LEU A 246 -11.94 -7.89 -13.74
CA LEU A 246 -13.18 -8.17 -14.48
C LEU A 246 -13.32 -7.30 -15.73
N VAL A 247 -13.04 -6.00 -15.66
CA VAL A 247 -13.08 -5.13 -16.84
C VAL A 247 -11.99 -5.51 -17.85
N GLY A 248 -10.77 -5.84 -17.36
CA GLY A 248 -9.69 -6.32 -18.22
C GLY A 248 -10.04 -7.61 -18.93
N GLN A 249 -10.65 -8.58 -18.26
CA GLN A 249 -11.14 -9.84 -18.83
C GLN A 249 -12.25 -9.59 -19.88
N LYS A 250 -13.23 -8.75 -19.56
CA LYS A 250 -14.32 -8.39 -20.47
C LYS A 250 -13.79 -7.78 -21.76
N LEU A 251 -12.85 -6.84 -21.66
CA LEU A 251 -12.17 -6.22 -22.80
C LEU A 251 -11.33 -7.23 -23.59
N ALA A 252 -10.61 -8.11 -22.91
CA ALA A 252 -9.79 -9.13 -23.54
C ALA A 252 -10.60 -10.18 -24.29
N LEU A 253 -11.78 -10.56 -23.77
CA LEU A 253 -12.71 -11.45 -24.47
C LEU A 253 -13.33 -10.79 -25.69
N ALA A 254 -13.60 -9.48 -25.64
CA ALA A 254 -14.11 -8.73 -26.79
C ALA A 254 -13.03 -8.50 -27.88
N HIS A 255 -11.75 -8.43 -27.47
CA HIS A 255 -10.61 -8.16 -28.35
C HIS A 255 -9.46 -9.15 -28.12
N PRO A 256 -9.58 -10.45 -28.48
CA PRO A 256 -8.59 -11.49 -28.17
C PRO A 256 -7.17 -11.18 -28.66
N ALA A 257 -7.05 -10.56 -29.86
CA ALA A 257 -5.75 -10.18 -30.43
C ALA A 257 -5.04 -9.05 -29.64
N TRP A 258 -5.77 -8.29 -28.82
CA TRP A 258 -5.27 -7.13 -28.07
C TRP A 258 -5.48 -7.28 -26.56
N SER A 259 -5.74 -8.49 -26.09
CA SER A 259 -6.13 -8.78 -24.71
C SER A 259 -5.19 -8.17 -23.66
N THR A 260 -3.88 -8.33 -23.81
CA THR A 260 -2.87 -7.74 -22.92
C THR A 260 -2.79 -6.22 -23.04
N ALA A 261 -2.91 -5.69 -24.26
CA ALA A 261 -2.92 -4.24 -24.47
C ALA A 261 -4.18 -3.58 -23.86
N MET A 262 -5.33 -4.26 -23.89
CA MET A 262 -6.56 -3.80 -23.22
C MET A 262 -6.35 -3.74 -21.69
N MET A 263 -5.76 -4.77 -21.11
CA MET A 263 -5.43 -4.77 -19.69
C MET A 263 -4.44 -3.67 -19.32
N SER A 264 -3.39 -3.49 -20.13
CA SER A 264 -2.41 -2.42 -19.97
C SER A 264 -3.06 -1.03 -20.02
N SER A 265 -4.00 -0.81 -20.95
CA SER A 265 -4.69 0.48 -21.07
C SER A 265 -5.50 0.82 -19.82
N CYS A 266 -6.11 -0.17 -19.18
CA CYS A 266 -6.82 0.00 -17.91
C CYS A 266 -5.87 0.41 -16.79
N ILE A 267 -4.72 -0.26 -16.64
CA ILE A 267 -3.72 0.04 -15.62
C ILE A 267 -3.16 1.44 -15.84
N ILE A 268 -2.74 1.77 -17.06
CA ILE A 268 -2.16 3.07 -17.41
C ILE A 268 -3.17 4.19 -17.16
N ALA A 269 -4.44 4.01 -17.54
CA ALA A 269 -5.49 5.00 -17.33
C ALA A 269 -5.65 5.35 -15.83
N ALA A 270 -5.66 4.36 -14.96
CA ALA A 270 -5.71 4.58 -13.51
C ALA A 270 -4.47 5.31 -12.98
N GLN A 271 -3.27 4.91 -13.41
CA GLN A 271 -2.00 5.48 -12.91
C GLN A 271 -1.81 6.95 -13.32
N ILE A 272 -2.24 7.36 -14.51
CA ILE A 272 -2.15 8.74 -14.98
C ILE A 272 -2.92 9.70 -14.05
N ILE A 273 -4.06 9.27 -13.53
CA ILE A 273 -4.91 10.09 -12.65
C ILE A 273 -4.48 9.96 -11.18
N MET A 274 -3.98 8.81 -10.76
CA MET A 274 -3.69 8.51 -9.36
C MET A 274 -2.65 9.46 -8.76
N LEU A 275 -1.56 9.74 -9.48
CA LEU A 275 -0.49 10.61 -8.98
C LEU A 275 -0.93 12.07 -8.79
N PRO A 276 -1.54 12.76 -9.76
CA PRO A 276 -2.06 14.12 -9.55
C PRO A 276 -3.07 14.21 -8.40
N ILE A 277 -3.95 13.22 -8.27
CA ILE A 277 -4.93 13.19 -7.18
C ILE A 277 -4.26 13.02 -5.82
N ALA A 278 -3.28 12.12 -5.68
CA ALA A 278 -2.54 11.94 -4.44
C ALA A 278 -1.81 13.24 -4.02
N LEU A 279 -1.24 13.98 -4.97
CA LEU A 279 -0.62 15.29 -4.73
C LEU A 279 -1.67 16.34 -4.29
N LEU A 280 -2.82 16.38 -4.95
CA LEU A 280 -3.92 17.29 -4.60
C LEU A 280 -4.41 17.02 -3.17
N VAL A 281 -4.62 15.76 -2.79
CA VAL A 281 -5.00 15.37 -1.43
C VAL A 281 -3.95 15.83 -0.42
N GLY A 282 -2.66 15.65 -0.70
CA GLY A 282 -1.58 16.10 0.16
C GLY A 282 -1.61 17.61 0.43
N HIS A 283 -2.09 18.43 -0.53
CA HIS A 283 -2.21 19.88 -0.36
C HIS A 283 -3.54 20.31 0.32
N THR A 284 -4.62 19.54 0.13
CA THR A 284 -5.97 19.94 0.55
C THR A 284 -6.43 19.28 1.83
N ALA A 285 -5.81 18.19 2.25
CA ALA A 285 -6.26 17.40 3.38
C ALA A 285 -6.31 18.18 4.72
N ASP A 286 -5.40 19.13 4.93
CA ASP A 286 -5.37 19.95 6.15
C ASP A 286 -6.38 21.10 6.13
N THR A 287 -6.87 21.52 4.96
CA THR A 287 -7.82 22.63 4.82
C THR A 287 -9.26 22.14 4.67
N TRP A 288 -9.48 21.03 3.94
CA TRP A 288 -10.81 20.48 3.70
C TRP A 288 -11.26 19.52 4.79
N GLY A 289 -10.32 18.99 5.59
CA GLY A 289 -10.57 17.90 6.53
C GLY A 289 -10.43 16.52 5.89
N ARG A 290 -10.46 15.48 6.72
CA ARG A 290 -10.27 14.08 6.28
C ARG A 290 -11.56 13.48 5.71
N LYS A 291 -12.69 13.70 6.41
CA LYS A 291 -13.99 13.11 6.05
C LYS A 291 -14.49 13.55 4.67
N PRO A 292 -14.51 14.84 4.28
CA PRO A 292 -14.97 15.24 2.94
C PRO A 292 -14.17 14.58 1.82
N ILE A 293 -12.84 14.50 1.96
CA ILE A 293 -11.96 13.87 0.96
C ILE A 293 -12.22 12.36 0.89
N LEU A 294 -12.37 11.69 2.04
CA LEU A 294 -12.76 10.27 2.10
C LEU A 294 -14.10 10.02 1.41
N LEU A 295 -15.09 10.88 1.64
CA LEU A 295 -16.41 10.75 1.01
C LEU A 295 -16.33 10.86 -0.52
N ILE A 296 -15.47 11.72 -1.07
CA ILE A 296 -15.22 11.75 -2.52
C ILE A 296 -14.64 10.42 -2.99
N GLY A 297 -13.58 9.92 -2.31
CA GLY A 297 -12.93 8.66 -2.68
C GLY A 297 -13.88 7.45 -2.60
N PHE A 298 -14.65 7.34 -1.52
CA PHE A 298 -15.64 6.27 -1.36
C PHE A 298 -16.84 6.42 -2.29
N GLY A 299 -17.26 7.64 -2.60
CA GLY A 299 -18.41 7.91 -3.47
C GLY A 299 -18.14 7.64 -4.95
N ILE A 300 -16.88 7.77 -5.39
CA ILE A 300 -16.49 7.46 -6.77
C ILE A 300 -16.62 5.97 -7.06
N LEU A 301 -16.36 5.09 -6.10
CA LEU A 301 -16.34 3.66 -6.32
C LEU A 301 -17.70 3.07 -6.74
N PRO A 302 -18.84 3.35 -6.07
CA PRO A 302 -20.13 2.86 -6.52
C PRO A 302 -20.54 3.44 -7.90
N VAL A 303 -20.18 4.70 -8.16
CA VAL A 303 -20.41 5.32 -9.48
C VAL A 303 -19.60 4.59 -10.55
N ARG A 304 -18.31 4.35 -10.34
CA ARG A 304 -17.43 3.61 -11.26
C ARG A 304 -17.97 2.21 -11.54
N ALA A 305 -18.31 1.47 -10.48
CA ALA A 305 -18.82 0.11 -10.61
C ALA A 305 -20.14 0.07 -11.39
N ALA A 306 -21.07 0.99 -11.13
CA ALA A 306 -22.32 1.12 -11.88
C ALA A 306 -22.07 1.50 -13.35
N LEU A 307 -21.14 2.39 -13.65
CA LEU A 307 -20.81 2.81 -15.02
C LEU A 307 -20.29 1.64 -15.88
N TYR A 308 -19.59 0.65 -15.30
CA TYR A 308 -19.17 -0.55 -16.03
C TYR A 308 -20.34 -1.44 -16.48
N SER A 309 -21.52 -1.32 -15.86
CA SER A 309 -22.72 -2.07 -16.23
C SER A 309 -23.50 -1.44 -17.39
N LEU A 310 -23.22 -0.17 -17.74
CA LEU A 310 -24.03 0.59 -18.68
C LEU A 310 -23.64 0.41 -20.15
N SER A 311 -22.40 0.00 -20.44
CA SER A 311 -21.92 -0.12 -21.83
C SER A 311 -20.76 -1.10 -21.94
N ASP A 312 -20.73 -1.81 -23.07
CA ASP A 312 -19.65 -2.72 -23.46
C ASP A 312 -18.63 -2.04 -24.40
N ASN A 313 -18.81 -0.75 -24.68
CA ASN A 313 -17.91 0.00 -25.54
C ASN A 313 -16.51 0.08 -24.90
N THR A 314 -15.47 -0.28 -25.66
CA THR A 314 -14.08 -0.31 -25.21
C THR A 314 -13.61 1.03 -24.68
N ALA A 315 -13.88 2.13 -25.40
CA ALA A 315 -13.46 3.48 -24.98
C ALA A 315 -14.19 3.90 -23.69
N TRP A 316 -15.46 3.50 -23.53
CA TRP A 316 -16.23 3.71 -22.31
C TRP A 316 -15.59 2.99 -21.12
N LEU A 317 -15.33 1.68 -21.23
CA LEU A 317 -14.78 0.86 -20.15
C LEU A 317 -13.40 1.35 -19.70
N VAL A 318 -12.52 1.70 -20.67
CA VAL A 318 -11.20 2.29 -20.38
C VAL A 318 -11.35 3.70 -19.79
N GLY A 319 -12.29 4.50 -20.29
CA GLY A 319 -12.57 5.84 -19.76
C GLY A 319 -13.05 5.81 -18.31
N VAL A 320 -13.95 4.88 -17.97
CA VAL A 320 -14.43 4.67 -16.60
C VAL A 320 -13.28 4.27 -15.66
N GLN A 321 -12.24 3.60 -16.16
CA GLN A 321 -11.07 3.22 -15.36
C GLN A 321 -10.28 4.44 -14.87
N LEU A 322 -10.39 5.61 -15.47
CA LEU A 322 -9.81 6.86 -14.95
C LEU A 322 -10.33 7.19 -13.54
N LEU A 323 -11.57 6.82 -13.23
CA LEU A 323 -12.17 7.00 -11.89
C LEU A 323 -11.48 6.15 -10.82
N ASP A 324 -10.87 5.01 -11.20
CA ASP A 324 -10.05 4.20 -10.31
C ASP A 324 -8.87 5.00 -9.76
N GLY A 325 -8.19 5.74 -10.64
CA GLY A 325 -7.08 6.60 -10.25
C GLY A 325 -7.48 7.66 -9.21
N ILE A 326 -8.71 8.20 -9.31
CA ILE A 326 -9.22 9.15 -8.31
C ILE A 326 -9.42 8.46 -6.96
N GLY A 327 -10.16 7.33 -6.96
CA GLY A 327 -10.43 6.58 -5.73
C GLY A 327 -9.17 6.08 -5.04
N ALA A 328 -8.26 5.46 -5.81
CA ALA A 328 -7.00 4.92 -5.30
C ALA A 328 -6.03 6.03 -4.83
N GLY A 329 -5.95 7.15 -5.58
CA GLY A 329 -5.13 8.30 -5.20
C GLY A 329 -5.59 8.95 -3.90
N ILE A 330 -6.91 9.13 -3.73
CA ILE A 330 -7.48 9.64 -2.47
C ILE A 330 -7.22 8.65 -1.35
N PHE A 331 -7.59 7.39 -1.53
CA PHE A 331 -7.48 6.37 -0.48
C PHE A 331 -6.04 6.20 0.02
N GLY A 332 -5.09 6.10 -0.91
CA GLY A 332 -3.66 5.94 -0.59
C GLY A 332 -3.08 7.13 0.18
N ALA A 333 -3.48 8.35 -0.16
CA ALA A 333 -2.95 9.56 0.48
C ALA A 333 -3.65 9.87 1.82
N ILE A 334 -4.97 9.64 1.95
CA ILE A 334 -5.74 10.06 3.12
C ILE A 334 -5.69 9.04 4.26
N THR A 335 -5.60 7.73 3.96
CA THR A 335 -5.60 6.66 4.98
C THR A 335 -4.50 6.84 6.04
N PRO A 336 -3.23 7.10 5.68
CA PRO A 336 -2.19 7.34 6.68
C PRO A 336 -2.50 8.53 7.60
N LEU A 337 -3.14 9.58 7.08
CA LEU A 337 -3.50 10.78 7.85
C LEU A 337 -4.62 10.47 8.85
N VAL A 338 -5.67 9.78 8.41
CA VAL A 338 -6.77 9.34 9.30
C VAL A 338 -6.23 8.46 10.42
N LEU A 339 -5.35 7.50 10.11
CA LEU A 339 -4.77 6.64 11.13
C LEU A 339 -3.84 7.39 12.08
N ALA A 340 -3.10 8.38 11.59
CA ALA A 340 -2.26 9.24 12.43
C ALA A 340 -3.11 10.07 13.38
N ASP A 341 -4.21 10.65 12.90
CA ASP A 341 -5.14 11.44 13.70
C ASP A 341 -5.80 10.56 14.80
N LEU A 342 -6.29 9.35 14.44
CA LEU A 342 -6.95 8.42 15.37
C LEU A 342 -5.99 7.82 16.41
N MET A 343 -4.71 7.65 16.07
CA MET A 343 -3.69 7.04 16.93
C MET A 343 -2.79 8.06 17.61
N ASN A 344 -3.11 9.34 17.50
CA ASN A 344 -2.32 10.41 18.11
C ASN A 344 -2.16 10.19 19.63
N GLY A 345 -0.93 10.29 20.13
CA GLY A 345 -0.61 10.10 21.55
C GLY A 345 -0.64 8.66 22.06
N THR A 346 -0.99 7.65 21.24
CA THR A 346 -1.07 6.24 21.67
C THR A 346 0.24 5.47 21.46
N GLY A 347 1.13 5.93 20.57
CA GLY A 347 2.31 5.19 20.11
C GLY A 347 1.99 3.91 19.30
N ARG A 348 0.74 3.75 18.80
CA ARG A 348 0.26 2.52 18.13
C ARG A 348 -0.08 2.70 16.64
N TYR A 349 0.39 3.76 16.01
CA TYR A 349 0.12 4.05 14.60
C TYR A 349 0.42 2.87 13.66
N ASN A 350 1.63 2.29 13.76
CA ASN A 350 2.03 1.19 12.87
C ASN A 350 1.20 -0.08 13.09
N VAL A 351 0.81 -0.36 14.34
CA VAL A 351 -0.05 -1.51 14.65
C VAL A 351 -1.46 -1.30 14.07
N ALA A 352 -2.03 -0.10 14.22
CA ALA A 352 -3.32 0.25 13.64
C ALA A 352 -3.29 0.17 12.11
N GLN A 353 -2.23 0.67 11.47
CA GLN A 353 -2.02 0.56 10.03
C GLN A 353 -1.94 -0.90 9.58
N GLY A 354 -1.21 -1.74 10.32
CA GLY A 354 -1.13 -3.18 10.03
C GLY A 354 -2.49 -3.89 10.14
N ILE A 355 -3.28 -3.58 11.17
CA ILE A 355 -4.62 -4.15 11.34
C ILE A 355 -5.56 -3.70 10.22
N VAL A 356 -5.60 -2.40 9.92
CA VAL A 356 -6.44 -1.88 8.82
C VAL A 356 -6.04 -2.51 7.49
N ALA A 357 -4.74 -2.58 7.19
CA ALA A 357 -4.24 -3.22 5.96
C ALA A 357 -4.59 -4.72 5.89
N THR A 358 -4.59 -5.43 7.03
CA THR A 358 -4.99 -6.84 7.08
C THR A 358 -6.48 -7.00 6.79
N VAL A 359 -7.32 -6.18 7.42
CA VAL A 359 -8.78 -6.21 7.23
C VAL A 359 -9.15 -5.84 5.78
N GLN A 360 -8.49 -4.85 5.18
CA GLN A 360 -8.60 -4.51 3.76
C GLN A 360 -8.24 -5.70 2.87
N GLY A 361 -7.12 -6.35 3.18
CA GLY A 361 -6.64 -7.52 2.43
C GLY A 361 -7.60 -8.71 2.50
N ILE A 362 -8.27 -8.95 3.63
CA ILE A 362 -9.32 -9.96 3.76
C ILE A 362 -10.47 -9.64 2.79
N GLY A 363 -10.95 -8.39 2.79
CA GLY A 363 -11.99 -7.94 1.86
C GLY A 363 -11.59 -8.14 0.40
N ALA A 364 -10.41 -7.62 0.02
CA ALA A 364 -9.89 -7.71 -1.34
C ALA A 364 -9.71 -9.18 -1.80
N SER A 365 -9.14 -10.04 -0.97
CA SER A 365 -8.88 -11.43 -1.34
C SER A 365 -10.17 -12.24 -1.47
N THR A 366 -11.14 -12.03 -0.56
CA THR A 366 -12.41 -12.77 -0.57
C THR A 366 -13.30 -12.37 -1.75
N SER A 367 -13.25 -11.10 -2.16
CA SER A 367 -14.09 -10.57 -3.24
C SER A 367 -13.84 -11.24 -4.59
N GLY A 368 -12.61 -11.69 -4.86
CA GLY A 368 -12.28 -12.38 -6.11
C GLY A 368 -13.12 -13.64 -6.34
N LEU A 369 -13.31 -14.46 -5.29
CA LEU A 369 -14.15 -15.65 -5.36
C LEU A 369 -15.63 -15.28 -5.51
N VAL A 370 -16.12 -14.32 -4.71
CA VAL A 370 -17.53 -13.89 -4.75
C VAL A 370 -17.87 -13.34 -6.13
N ALA A 371 -17.06 -12.41 -6.65
CA ALA A 371 -17.26 -11.86 -7.97
C ALA A 371 -17.16 -12.93 -9.07
N GLY A 372 -16.22 -13.88 -8.97
CA GLY A 372 -16.09 -15.00 -9.89
C GLY A 372 -17.34 -15.87 -9.94
N LEU A 373 -17.90 -16.24 -8.77
CA LEU A 373 -19.15 -17.00 -8.68
C LEU A 373 -20.33 -16.24 -9.30
N ILE A 374 -20.41 -14.92 -9.07
CA ILE A 374 -21.47 -14.08 -9.66
C ILE A 374 -21.31 -14.02 -11.18
N VAL A 375 -20.10 -13.86 -11.69
CA VAL A 375 -19.87 -13.84 -13.16
C VAL A 375 -20.24 -15.17 -13.80
N ASP A 376 -19.88 -16.30 -13.20
CA ASP A 376 -20.17 -17.63 -13.75
C ASP A 376 -21.68 -17.92 -13.82
N HIS A 377 -22.48 -17.38 -12.89
CA HIS A 377 -23.91 -17.64 -12.84
C HIS A 377 -24.79 -16.53 -13.47
N PHE A 378 -24.35 -15.28 -13.35
CA PHE A 378 -25.17 -14.10 -13.68
C PHE A 378 -24.47 -13.11 -14.64
N GLY A 379 -23.20 -13.38 -15.00
CA GLY A 379 -22.43 -12.56 -15.94
C GLY A 379 -21.76 -11.33 -15.30
N TYR A 380 -20.92 -10.65 -16.10
CA TYR A 380 -20.11 -9.51 -15.66
C TYR A 380 -20.93 -8.32 -15.13
N THR A 381 -22.06 -8.03 -15.76
CA THR A 381 -22.94 -6.94 -15.35
C THR A 381 -23.44 -7.09 -13.93
N ALA A 382 -23.81 -8.32 -13.52
CA ALA A 382 -24.24 -8.60 -12.16
C ALA A 382 -23.12 -8.41 -11.14
N ALA A 383 -21.89 -8.80 -11.48
CA ALA A 383 -20.73 -8.60 -10.60
C ALA A 383 -20.36 -7.12 -10.45
N PHE A 384 -20.49 -6.32 -11.51
CA PHE A 384 -20.30 -4.86 -11.41
C PHE A 384 -21.37 -4.19 -10.54
N LEU A 385 -22.63 -4.62 -10.66
CA LEU A 385 -23.73 -4.10 -9.83
C LEU A 385 -23.59 -4.53 -8.35
N GLU A 386 -23.18 -5.76 -8.11
CA GLU A 386 -22.85 -6.22 -6.73
C GLU A 386 -21.77 -5.33 -6.12
N ALA A 387 -20.65 -5.11 -6.81
CA ALA A 387 -19.60 -4.21 -6.35
C ALA A 387 -20.12 -2.79 -6.12
N ALA A 388 -21.03 -2.28 -6.98
CA ALA A 388 -21.64 -0.97 -6.79
C ALA A 388 -22.48 -0.91 -5.50
N VAL A 389 -23.26 -1.96 -5.22
CA VAL A 389 -24.08 -2.05 -4.00
C VAL A 389 -23.20 -2.10 -2.75
N VAL A 390 -22.17 -2.96 -2.73
CA VAL A 390 -21.25 -3.06 -1.58
C VAL A 390 -20.52 -1.75 -1.36
N ALA A 391 -20.04 -1.10 -2.43
CA ALA A 391 -19.40 0.22 -2.35
C ALA A 391 -20.34 1.30 -1.84
N ALA A 392 -21.62 1.30 -2.26
CA ALA A 392 -22.64 2.24 -1.78
C ALA A 392 -22.94 2.02 -0.28
N ILE A 393 -22.95 0.78 0.18
CA ILE A 393 -23.07 0.47 1.61
C ILE A 393 -21.86 1.05 2.36
N ALA A 394 -20.62 0.81 1.89
CA ALA A 394 -19.41 1.34 2.51
C ALA A 394 -19.43 2.88 2.57
N PHE A 395 -19.84 3.55 1.49
CA PHE A 395 -20.00 5.00 1.44
C PHE A 395 -21.05 5.50 2.44
N THR A 396 -22.22 4.86 2.50
CA THR A 396 -23.32 5.26 3.38
C THR A 396 -22.93 5.09 4.86
N VAL A 397 -22.28 3.98 5.21
CA VAL A 397 -21.79 3.73 6.57
C VAL A 397 -20.74 4.78 6.96
N LEU A 398 -19.79 5.09 6.06
CA LEU A 398 -18.78 6.13 6.29
C LEU A 398 -19.44 7.51 6.48
N LEU A 399 -20.38 7.87 5.60
CA LEU A 399 -21.11 9.15 5.66
C LEU A 399 -21.85 9.32 6.99
N ALA A 400 -22.58 8.27 7.40
CA ALA A 400 -23.48 8.35 8.54
C ALA A 400 -22.75 8.26 9.90
N LEU A 401 -21.71 7.42 9.99
CA LEU A 401 -21.13 7.03 11.27
C LEU A 401 -19.73 7.57 11.54
N MET A 402 -18.95 7.92 10.51
CA MET A 402 -17.60 8.44 10.72
C MET A 402 -17.63 9.94 11.03
N ALA A 403 -17.00 10.32 12.14
CA ALA A 403 -16.77 11.74 12.45
C ALA A 403 -15.54 12.28 11.71
N GLU A 404 -15.40 13.61 11.61
CA GLU A 404 -14.16 14.24 11.16
C GLU A 404 -13.02 13.88 12.12
N THR A 405 -11.85 13.54 11.57
CA THR A 405 -10.66 13.17 12.36
C THR A 405 -9.58 14.24 12.36
N ALA A 406 -9.67 15.23 11.46
CA ALA A 406 -8.72 16.33 11.45
C ALA A 406 -8.81 17.14 12.76
N PRO A 407 -7.67 17.51 13.38
CA PRO A 407 -7.67 18.35 14.57
C PRO A 407 -8.34 19.71 14.30
N PRO A 408 -9.16 20.25 15.21
CA PRO A 408 -9.95 21.48 15.00
C PRO A 408 -9.12 22.76 14.84
N ASP A 409 -7.83 22.76 15.19
CA ASP A 409 -7.02 23.98 15.34
C ASP A 409 -5.91 24.22 14.32
N ARG A 410 -5.89 23.55 13.15
CA ARG A 410 -4.85 23.82 12.15
C ARG A 410 -5.10 25.00 11.22
N GLY A 411 -6.18 25.77 11.43
CA GLY A 411 -6.54 26.94 10.60
C GLY A 411 -5.72 28.21 10.79
N LEU A 412 -4.80 28.30 11.76
CA LEU A 412 -4.14 29.56 12.15
C LEU A 412 -2.60 29.57 12.16
N ILE A 413 -1.91 28.53 11.68
CA ILE A 413 -0.47 28.59 11.52
C ILE A 413 -0.14 28.61 10.02
N ARG A 414 -0.44 29.74 9.36
CA ARG A 414 0.32 30.18 8.21
C ARG A 414 1.65 30.71 8.75
N ALA A 415 2.69 29.89 8.74
CA ALA A 415 4.05 30.43 8.80
C ALA A 415 4.30 31.16 7.47
N PRO A 416 4.56 32.48 7.48
CA PRO A 416 5.04 33.15 6.28
C PRO A 416 6.44 32.61 5.99
N TRP A 417 6.66 32.12 4.80
CA TRP A 417 7.99 31.85 4.29
C TRP A 417 8.74 33.18 4.23
N GLY A 418 9.73 33.33 5.12
CA GLY A 418 10.67 34.44 5.07
C GLY A 418 10.62 35.35 6.27
N SER A 419 11.38 35.01 7.33
CA SER A 419 12.22 35.93 8.09
C SER A 419 13.08 35.12 9.06
N ASP A 420 14.37 35.19 8.85
CA ASP A 420 15.39 34.82 9.83
C ASP A 420 15.17 35.63 11.11
N ASP A 421 14.81 34.97 12.22
CA ASP A 421 14.96 35.52 13.54
C ASP A 421 15.39 34.43 14.52
N HIS A 422 16.70 34.34 14.70
CA HIS A 422 17.34 33.57 15.75
C HIS A 422 17.25 34.34 17.07
N SER A 423 16.09 34.29 17.74
CA SER A 423 16.04 34.56 19.18
C SER A 423 14.63 34.39 19.72
N ARG A 424 14.26 33.20 20.18
CA ARG A 424 13.29 33.05 21.27
C ARG A 424 13.55 31.75 22.02
N THR A 425 14.04 31.95 23.22
CA THR A 425 14.19 31.04 24.34
C THR A 425 12.96 30.17 24.58
N ALA A 426 13.25 28.89 24.85
CA ALA A 426 12.28 27.89 25.30
C ALA A 426 11.52 28.34 26.55
N VAL A 427 10.20 28.42 26.46
CA VAL A 427 9.31 28.48 27.63
C VAL A 427 8.60 27.13 27.72
N HIS A 428 8.95 26.39 28.76
CA HIS A 428 8.22 25.18 29.19
C HIS A 428 6.86 25.57 29.75
N PRO A 429 5.73 24.93 29.36
CA PRO A 429 4.48 25.03 30.12
C PRO A 429 4.56 24.07 31.32
N GLN A 430 4.51 24.64 32.51
CA GLN A 430 4.32 23.92 33.75
C GLN A 430 2.90 23.33 33.82
N PHE A 431 2.80 22.04 33.99
CA PHE A 431 1.56 21.38 34.38
C PHE A 431 1.26 21.69 35.86
N SER A 432 0.21 22.50 36.10
CA SER A 432 -0.37 22.69 37.41
C SER A 432 -1.16 21.45 37.84
N ALA A 433 -0.65 20.74 38.82
CA ALA A 433 -1.35 19.66 39.50
C ALA A 433 -2.45 20.29 40.39
N VAL A 434 -3.70 19.98 40.09
CA VAL A 434 -4.82 20.22 41.02
C VAL A 434 -4.81 19.13 42.08
N VAL A 435 -4.36 19.49 43.27
CA VAL A 435 -4.53 18.70 44.48
C VAL A 435 -5.91 18.98 45.04
N LEU A 436 -6.83 18.03 44.93
CA LEU A 436 -8.05 18.01 45.72
C LEU A 436 -7.76 17.39 47.08
N GLY A 437 -7.92 18.19 48.10
CA GLY A 437 -7.80 17.78 49.48
C GLY A 437 -9.00 16.93 49.93
N SER A 438 -8.73 15.98 50.78
CA SER A 438 -9.73 15.43 51.68
C SER A 438 -9.11 15.11 53.06
N GLY A 439 -9.58 15.82 54.06
CA GLY A 439 -10.11 15.25 55.28
C GLY A 439 -9.16 14.77 56.36
N ARG A 440 -9.00 15.61 57.36
CA ARG A 440 -8.59 15.26 58.73
C ARG A 440 -9.47 14.17 59.35
N VAL A 441 -8.84 13.26 60.06
CA VAL A 441 -9.28 12.66 61.35
C VAL A 441 -7.99 12.32 62.06
N GLY A 442 -7.65 12.85 63.17
CA GLY A 442 -8.18 12.88 64.48
C GLY A 442 -7.33 11.94 65.38
N SER A 443 -6.52 12.53 66.21
CA SER A 443 -5.67 12.00 67.30
C SER A 443 -6.38 11.06 68.30
N ALA A 444 -5.66 10.12 68.89
CA ALA A 444 -5.46 10.07 70.31
C ALA A 444 -4.81 8.71 70.76
N ASN A 445 -3.85 8.90 71.61
CA ASN A 445 -3.13 7.99 72.47
C ASN A 445 -2.03 7.11 71.90
#